data_e91baa6ebe93e12f25ea27cbededa01d
#
_entry.id   e91baa6ebe93e12f25ea27cbededa01d
#
_cell.length_a   1.000
_cell.length_b   1.000
_cell.length_c   1.000
_cell.angle_alpha   90.00
_cell.angle_beta   90.00
_cell.angle_gamma   90.00
#
_symmetry.space_group_name_H-M   'P 1'
#
loop_
_entity.id
_entity.type
_entity.pdbx_description
1 polymer ?
#
loop_
_entity_poly.entity_id
_entity_poly.type
_entity_poly.pdbx_seq_one_letter_code
_entity_poly.pdbx_strand_id
1 'polypeptide(L)'
;MNDAKLSQAFELLEAALQELESEPENRLRLAALAKAFESTFEYGWKAFKRQADEAGLETYSPRDALKAAAQLGTIADLDHWNRFLNARNLSVHDYIGMDDGDTVSLVQEFADEVRKLLS
;
A
#
# COMPACT_ATOMS: atom_id res chain seq x y z
N MET A 1 4.92 6.13 -12.65
CA MET A 1 4.02 5.02 -13.05
C MET A 1 2.65 5.56 -13.37
N ASN A 2 2.10 5.17 -14.49
CA ASN A 2 0.77 5.65 -14.91
C ASN A 2 -0.24 4.51 -14.75
N ASP A 3 -1.03 4.55 -13.68
CA ASP A 3 -2.03 3.53 -13.37
C ASP A 3 -3.26 4.23 -12.76
N ALA A 4 -4.35 4.26 -13.53
CA ALA A 4 -5.55 5.01 -13.12
C ALA A 4 -6.22 4.44 -11.86
N LYS A 5 -6.27 3.10 -11.74
CA LYS A 5 -6.88 2.47 -10.57
C LYS A 5 -6.05 2.70 -9.31
N LEU A 6 -4.72 2.60 -9.43
CA LEU A 6 -3.83 2.89 -8.31
C LEU A 6 -3.96 4.36 -7.90
N SER A 7 -4.02 5.27 -8.86
CA SER A 7 -4.19 6.70 -8.58
C SER A 7 -5.49 6.99 -7.83
N GLN A 8 -6.59 6.37 -8.26
CA GLN A 8 -7.90 6.55 -7.62
C GLN A 8 -7.90 6.00 -6.19
N ALA A 9 -7.32 4.81 -6.01
CA ALA A 9 -7.19 4.22 -4.67
C ALA A 9 -6.32 5.09 -3.76
N PHE A 10 -5.24 5.63 -4.29
CA PHE A 10 -4.34 6.50 -3.55
C PHE A 10 -5.02 7.80 -3.11
N GLU A 11 -5.88 8.39 -3.96
CA GLU A 11 -6.65 9.58 -3.57
C GLU A 11 -7.52 9.31 -2.35
N LEU A 12 -8.18 8.14 -2.31
CA LEU A 12 -8.98 7.75 -1.15
C LEU A 12 -8.11 7.52 0.09
N LEU A 13 -6.92 6.96 -0.10
CA LEU A 13 -5.97 6.76 1.00
C LEU A 13 -5.54 8.10 1.61
N GLU A 14 -5.20 9.07 0.77
CA GLU A 14 -4.84 10.41 1.24
C GLU A 14 -5.99 11.07 1.99
N ALA A 15 -7.20 10.97 1.45
CA ALA A 15 -8.39 11.52 2.11
C ALA A 15 -8.64 10.85 3.47
N ALA A 16 -8.48 9.53 3.55
CA ALA A 16 -8.65 8.79 4.80
C ALA A 16 -7.61 9.19 5.84
N LEU A 17 -6.37 9.41 5.43
CA LEU A 17 -5.32 9.90 6.34
C LEU A 17 -5.65 11.28 6.89
N GLN A 18 -6.12 12.21 6.05
CA GLN A 18 -6.50 13.54 6.48
C GLN A 18 -7.69 13.52 7.45
N GLU A 19 -8.69 12.69 7.16
CA GLU A 19 -9.86 12.54 8.02
C GLU A 19 -9.47 12.02 9.39
N LEU A 20 -8.53 11.06 9.44
CA LEU A 20 -8.07 10.50 10.70
C LEU A 20 -7.32 11.52 11.55
N GLU A 21 -6.58 12.46 10.94
CA GLU A 21 -5.83 13.47 11.67
C GLU A 21 -6.72 14.31 12.58
N SER A 22 -7.94 14.61 12.15
CA SER A 22 -8.89 15.42 12.94
C SER A 22 -9.53 14.63 14.08
N GLU A 23 -9.62 13.31 13.96
CA GLU A 23 -10.19 12.43 14.98
C GLU A 23 -9.41 11.11 15.05
N PRO A 24 -8.19 11.11 15.65
CA PRO A 24 -7.30 9.93 15.60
C PRO A 24 -7.85 8.66 16.23
N GLU A 25 -8.84 8.77 17.12
CA GLU A 25 -9.43 7.62 17.80
C GLU A 25 -10.77 7.19 17.22
N ASN A 26 -11.23 7.85 16.15
CA ASN A 26 -12.51 7.53 15.52
C ASN A 26 -12.42 6.19 14.79
N ARG A 27 -13.15 5.19 15.29
CA ARG A 27 -13.08 3.82 14.77
C ARG A 27 -13.56 3.69 13.33
N LEU A 28 -14.55 4.48 12.93
CA LEU A 28 -15.01 4.47 11.54
C LEU A 28 -13.93 5.00 10.61
N ARG A 29 -13.23 6.03 11.02
CA ARG A 29 -12.12 6.60 10.24
C ARG A 29 -10.94 5.65 10.18
N LEU A 30 -10.64 4.95 11.27
CA LEU A 30 -9.62 3.90 11.28
C LEU A 30 -9.97 2.77 10.33
N ALA A 31 -11.23 2.32 10.34
CA ALA A 31 -11.69 1.28 9.42
C ALA A 31 -11.61 1.73 7.96
N ALA A 32 -11.97 2.99 7.68
CA ALA A 32 -11.88 3.55 6.35
C ALA A 32 -10.41 3.60 5.88
N LEU A 33 -9.50 3.99 6.77
CA LEU A 33 -8.07 4.00 6.47
C LEU A 33 -7.55 2.59 6.17
N ALA A 34 -7.93 1.60 6.98
CA ALA A 34 -7.54 0.22 6.77
C ALA A 34 -7.99 -0.28 5.38
N LYS A 35 -9.23 0.00 5.02
CA LYS A 35 -9.76 -0.39 3.71
C LYS A 35 -9.04 0.31 2.56
N ALA A 36 -8.79 1.61 2.69
CA ALA A 36 -8.09 2.38 1.67
C ALA A 36 -6.64 1.88 1.50
N PHE A 37 -5.98 1.53 2.61
CA PHE A 37 -4.65 0.96 2.58
C PHE A 37 -4.65 -0.39 1.84
N GLU A 38 -5.56 -1.31 2.21
CA GLU A 38 -5.69 -2.61 1.54
C GLU A 38 -5.90 -2.45 0.04
N SER A 39 -6.82 -1.59 -0.35
CA SER A 39 -7.16 -1.39 -1.76
C SER A 39 -5.99 -0.81 -2.54
N THR A 40 -5.30 0.19 -1.97
CA THR A 40 -4.14 0.80 -2.61
C THR A 40 -3.00 -0.20 -2.77
N PHE A 41 -2.74 -1.00 -1.72
CA PHE A 41 -1.71 -2.03 -1.80
C PHE A 41 -2.05 -3.06 -2.87
N GLU A 42 -3.32 -3.48 -2.95
CA GLU A 42 -3.77 -4.46 -3.94
C GLU A 42 -3.51 -3.98 -5.37
N TYR A 43 -3.89 -2.74 -5.69
CA TYR A 43 -3.62 -2.19 -7.02
C TYR A 43 -2.13 -1.99 -7.26
N GLY A 44 -1.37 -1.66 -6.21
CA GLY A 44 0.08 -1.48 -6.32
C GLY A 44 0.82 -2.75 -6.73
N TRP A 45 0.61 -3.85 -6.00
CA TRP A 45 1.33 -5.07 -6.32
C TRP A 45 0.87 -5.67 -7.65
N LYS A 46 -0.40 -5.48 -8.03
CA LYS A 46 -0.89 -5.90 -9.35
C LYS A 46 -0.23 -5.11 -10.47
N ALA A 47 0.03 -3.82 -10.25
CA ALA A 47 0.78 -3.01 -11.21
C ALA A 47 2.22 -3.53 -11.35
N PHE A 48 2.86 -3.89 -10.23
CA PHE A 48 4.19 -4.50 -10.27
C PHE A 48 4.17 -5.84 -11.03
N LYS A 49 3.14 -6.64 -10.82
CA LYS A 49 2.99 -7.91 -11.54
C LYS A 49 2.90 -7.68 -13.05
N ARG A 50 2.13 -6.69 -13.49
CA ARG A 50 2.05 -6.37 -14.91
C ARG A 50 3.41 -5.95 -15.48
N GLN A 51 4.16 -5.14 -14.74
CA GLN A 51 5.52 -4.76 -15.16
C GLN A 51 6.44 -5.99 -15.25
N ALA A 52 6.34 -6.89 -14.29
CA ALA A 52 7.11 -8.13 -14.29
C ALA A 52 6.76 -8.99 -15.50
N ASP A 53 5.47 -9.15 -15.79
CA ASP A 53 5.00 -9.90 -16.95
C ASP A 53 5.56 -9.32 -18.26
N GLU A 54 5.54 -8.00 -18.40
CA GLU A 54 6.09 -7.32 -19.57
C GLU A 54 7.60 -7.51 -19.70
N ALA A 55 8.31 -7.66 -18.58
CA ALA A 55 9.74 -7.89 -18.54
C ALA A 55 10.13 -9.37 -18.64
N GLY A 56 9.14 -10.27 -18.77
CA GLY A 56 9.38 -11.70 -18.89
C GLY A 56 9.70 -12.38 -17.54
N LEU A 57 9.39 -11.73 -16.42
CA LEU A 57 9.59 -12.29 -15.09
C LEU A 57 8.31 -12.97 -14.61
N GLU A 58 8.42 -14.20 -14.11
CA GLU A 58 7.28 -14.92 -13.56
C GLU A 58 7.05 -14.53 -12.11
N THR A 59 5.79 -14.22 -11.76
CA THR A 59 5.40 -13.89 -10.40
C THR A 59 4.10 -14.63 -10.06
N TYR A 60 4.06 -15.25 -8.87
CA TYR A 60 2.94 -16.08 -8.44
C TYR A 60 2.26 -15.56 -7.17
N SER A 61 2.80 -14.49 -6.58
CA SER A 61 2.31 -13.96 -5.31
C SER A 61 2.62 -12.47 -5.22
N PRO A 62 1.98 -11.73 -4.29
CA PRO A 62 2.38 -10.35 -4.02
C PRO A 62 3.85 -10.22 -3.66
N ARG A 63 4.39 -11.16 -2.88
CA ARG A 63 5.81 -11.15 -2.50
C ARG A 63 6.72 -11.25 -3.72
N ASP A 64 6.37 -12.12 -4.67
CA ASP A 64 7.12 -12.25 -5.93
C ASP A 64 7.07 -10.97 -6.74
N ALA A 65 5.91 -10.31 -6.79
CA ALA A 65 5.74 -9.05 -7.51
C ALA A 65 6.60 -7.94 -6.90
N LEU A 66 6.72 -7.90 -5.56
CA LEU A 66 7.59 -6.93 -4.88
C LEU A 66 9.07 -7.19 -5.21
N LYS A 67 9.49 -8.46 -5.22
CA LYS A 67 10.86 -8.81 -5.61
C LYS A 67 11.16 -8.38 -7.04
N ALA A 68 10.23 -8.62 -7.96
CA ALA A 68 10.38 -8.20 -9.35
C ALA A 68 10.45 -6.68 -9.47
N ALA A 69 9.63 -5.96 -8.73
CA ALA A 69 9.65 -4.50 -8.72
C ALA A 69 11.00 -3.96 -8.24
N ALA A 70 11.58 -4.58 -7.21
CA ALA A 70 12.92 -4.22 -6.73
C ALA A 70 13.98 -4.52 -7.78
N GLN A 71 13.90 -5.67 -8.42
CA GLN A 71 14.84 -6.08 -9.48
C GLN A 71 14.79 -5.11 -10.66
N LEU A 72 13.60 -4.64 -11.03
CA LEU A 72 13.40 -3.71 -12.15
C LEU A 72 13.68 -2.26 -11.76
N GLY A 73 13.98 -1.98 -10.51
CA GLY A 73 14.25 -0.62 -10.05
C GLY A 73 13.00 0.22 -9.82
N THR A 74 11.81 -0.36 -9.88
CA THR A 74 10.54 0.35 -9.64
C THR A 74 10.42 0.78 -8.18
N ILE A 75 10.89 -0.07 -7.26
CA ILE A 75 11.01 0.25 -5.83
C ILE A 75 12.47 0.13 -5.40
N ALA A 76 12.87 0.99 -4.46
CA ALA A 76 14.26 1.05 -4.00
C ALA A 76 14.54 0.15 -2.80
N ASP A 77 13.54 -0.07 -1.94
CA ASP A 77 13.71 -0.76 -0.66
C ASP A 77 12.69 -1.88 -0.52
N LEU A 78 13.11 -3.10 -0.86
CA LEU A 78 12.27 -4.29 -0.79
C LEU A 78 11.82 -4.58 0.65
N ASP A 79 12.71 -4.38 1.64
CA ASP A 79 12.36 -4.65 3.04
C ASP A 79 11.24 -3.73 3.51
N HIS A 80 11.25 -2.48 3.09
CA HIS A 80 10.20 -1.52 3.40
C HIS A 80 8.86 -2.00 2.83
N TRP A 81 8.84 -2.42 1.58
CA TRP A 81 7.63 -2.91 0.93
C TRP A 81 7.14 -4.24 1.52
N ASN A 82 8.05 -5.10 1.97
CA ASN A 82 7.66 -6.31 2.69
C ASN A 82 6.97 -5.98 4.02
N ARG A 83 7.36 -4.90 4.69
CA ARG A 83 6.65 -4.43 5.89
C ARG A 83 5.23 -3.97 5.55
N PHE A 84 5.03 -3.31 4.41
CA PHE A 84 3.69 -2.94 3.94
C PHE A 84 2.84 -4.18 3.67
N LEU A 85 3.41 -5.20 3.04
CA LEU A 85 2.71 -6.45 2.78
C LEU A 85 2.27 -7.12 4.09
N ASN A 86 3.16 -7.18 5.08
CA ASN A 86 2.84 -7.75 6.38
C ASN A 86 1.72 -6.98 7.08
N ALA A 87 1.77 -5.65 7.02
CA ALA A 87 0.74 -4.80 7.61
C ALA A 87 -0.62 -5.02 6.93
N ARG A 88 -0.63 -5.14 5.61
CA ARG A 88 -1.85 -5.42 4.85
C ARG A 88 -2.45 -6.78 5.25
N ASN A 89 -1.61 -7.80 5.41
CA ASN A 89 -2.08 -9.12 5.81
C ASN A 89 -2.69 -9.11 7.21
N LEU A 90 -2.16 -8.32 8.13
CA LEU A 90 -2.71 -8.15 9.47
C LEU A 90 -4.03 -7.36 9.44
N SER A 91 -4.11 -6.29 8.66
CA SER A 91 -5.30 -5.44 8.62
C SER A 91 -6.52 -6.14 8.02
N VAL A 92 -6.33 -7.14 7.17
CA VAL A 92 -7.43 -7.98 6.66
C VAL A 92 -8.12 -8.74 7.79
N HIS A 93 -7.37 -9.12 8.83
CA HIS A 93 -7.87 -9.96 9.92
C HIS A 93 -8.18 -9.18 11.20
N ASP A 94 -7.63 -7.97 11.37
CA ASP A 94 -7.74 -7.23 12.62
C ASP A 94 -7.64 -5.71 12.40
N TYR A 95 -8.78 -5.07 12.17
CA TYR A 95 -8.84 -3.62 12.04
C TYR A 95 -8.48 -2.90 13.35
N ILE A 96 -8.65 -3.57 14.48
CA ILE A 96 -8.34 -2.99 15.79
C ILE A 96 -6.84 -2.71 15.91
N GLY A 97 -6.02 -3.51 15.24
CA GLY A 97 -4.57 -3.26 15.18
C GLY A 97 -4.20 -1.91 14.58
N MET A 98 -5.10 -1.28 13.83
CA MET A 98 -4.87 0.05 13.28
C MET A 98 -4.96 1.17 14.32
N ASP A 99 -5.41 0.88 15.54
CA ASP A 99 -5.38 1.84 16.65
C ASP A 99 -3.95 2.17 17.08
N ASP A 100 -2.99 1.33 16.70
CA ASP A 100 -1.58 1.52 17.04
C ASP A 100 -1.00 2.66 16.19
N GLY A 101 -0.42 3.66 16.85
CA GLY A 101 0.23 4.78 16.17
C GLY A 101 1.34 4.34 15.24
N ASP A 102 2.05 3.25 15.56
CA ASP A 102 3.09 2.72 14.70
C ASP A 102 2.52 2.18 13.39
N THR A 103 1.34 1.55 13.44
CA THR A 103 0.66 1.07 12.23
C THR A 103 0.21 2.24 11.36
N VAL A 104 -0.36 3.29 11.95
CA VAL A 104 -0.76 4.49 11.21
C VAL A 104 0.47 5.15 10.58
N SER A 105 1.57 5.24 11.31
CA SER A 105 2.84 5.77 10.77
C SER A 105 3.32 4.96 9.59
N LEU A 106 3.20 3.63 9.64
CA LEU A 106 3.58 2.78 8.53
C LEU A 106 2.71 3.04 7.29
N VAL A 107 1.40 3.26 7.49
CA VAL A 107 0.51 3.60 6.38
C VAL A 107 0.88 4.96 5.77
N GLN A 108 1.30 5.92 6.59
CA GLN A 108 1.80 7.21 6.10
C GLN A 108 3.05 7.03 5.25
N GLU A 109 3.99 6.19 5.70
CA GLU A 109 5.19 5.84 4.93
C GLU A 109 4.81 5.18 3.59
N PHE A 110 3.83 4.28 3.63
CA PHE A 110 3.31 3.65 2.41
C PHE A 110 2.74 4.67 1.44
N ALA A 111 1.96 5.62 1.94
CA ALA A 111 1.39 6.68 1.10
C ALA A 111 2.49 7.51 0.43
N ASP A 112 3.56 7.82 1.16
CA ASP A 112 4.70 8.55 0.61
C ASP A 112 5.36 7.77 -0.53
N GLU A 113 5.51 6.45 -0.36
CA GLU A 113 6.12 5.60 -1.39
C GLU A 113 5.22 5.48 -2.63
N VAL A 114 3.92 5.36 -2.46
CA VAL A 114 2.98 5.33 -3.59
C VAL A 114 2.99 6.67 -4.32
N ARG A 115 3.07 7.78 -3.59
CA ARG A 115 3.15 9.11 -4.20
C ARG A 115 4.36 9.21 -5.13
N LYS A 116 5.50 8.68 -4.71
CA LYS A 116 6.70 8.63 -5.55
C LYS A 116 6.48 7.79 -6.80
N LEU A 117 5.80 6.66 -6.69
CA LEU A 117 5.50 5.80 -7.84
C LEU A 117 4.63 6.50 -8.88
N LEU A 118 3.70 7.34 -8.43
CA LEU A 118 2.72 8.00 -9.29
C LEU A 118 3.22 9.33 -9.87
N SER A 119 4.30 9.85 -9.36
CA SER A 119 4.84 11.14 -9.81
C SER A 119 5.69 11.05 -11.08
#